data_66c7cb71659964c9ad306b72bcd66a7f
#
_entry.id   66c7cb71659964c9ad306b72bcd66a7f
#
_cell.length_a   1.000
_cell.length_b   1.000
_cell.length_c   1.000
_cell.angle_alpha   90.00
_cell.angle_beta   90.00
_cell.angle_gamma   90.00
#
_symmetry.space_group_name_H-M   'P 1'
#
loop_
_entity.id
_entity.type
_entity.pdbx_description
1 polymer ?
#
loop_
_entity_poly.entity_id
_entity_poly.type
_entity_poly.pdbx_seq_one_letter_code
_entity_poly.pdbx_strand_id
1 'polypeptide(L)'
;MVPENIDYEMYLETPTLDHYRLEWAPSQHVRLGGMWAPGIVTDASGQDYLGLRGWSDFIGGMTHTVSPFCGFRALRKDLYEDPPHLYAEYSHHDWFEPFQYDDTNGQLTMSYDSGRLQRDVDGLHWYDADGRWELHGETISKIFVLHVPRQDGIENEVYYRHELLKARGTVSGASVEGYLHQDYCYGPPGFTYTQLPIARQLEGLWVSWIHEYIDGEVGGGCFWQGRDSPNFGPGYVLHDGETTVYSDVAAKLTFNDDGKPTAMRVDVGGQSFDFTFESVAGPLHFMGRLASSSSGKEAIRSWCWIEYPNGMLSPEILDMMGQKFHVVWAR
;
A
#
# COMPACT_ATOMS: atom_id res chain seq x y z
N MET A 1 5.82 -25.56 -5.22
CA MET A 1 7.11 -24.89 -5.51
C MET A 1 6.76 -23.76 -6.47
N VAL A 2 7.12 -22.54 -6.14
CA VAL A 2 6.87 -21.39 -7.03
C VAL A 2 7.77 -21.54 -8.25
N PRO A 3 7.28 -21.36 -9.47
CA PRO A 3 8.12 -21.45 -10.67
C PRO A 3 9.13 -20.29 -10.70
N GLU A 4 10.31 -20.54 -11.27
CA GLU A 4 11.31 -19.48 -11.50
C GLU A 4 10.79 -18.38 -12.43
N ASN A 5 9.97 -18.76 -13.39
CA ASN A 5 9.32 -17.84 -14.31
C ASN A 5 7.82 -17.86 -14.06
N ILE A 6 7.27 -16.69 -13.85
CA ILE A 6 5.84 -16.47 -13.66
C ILE A 6 5.35 -15.64 -14.82
N ASP A 7 4.31 -16.14 -15.48
CA ASP A 7 3.60 -15.37 -16.49
C ASP A 7 2.72 -14.32 -15.79
N TYR A 8 2.83 -13.08 -16.23
CA TYR A 8 2.00 -11.99 -15.77
C TYR A 8 1.82 -10.92 -16.84
N GLU A 9 0.80 -10.14 -16.70
CA GLU A 9 0.50 -8.98 -17.54
C GLU A 9 0.51 -7.72 -16.72
N MET A 10 0.96 -6.62 -17.32
CA MET A 10 0.92 -5.29 -16.72
C MET A 10 0.39 -4.28 -17.71
N TYR A 11 -0.44 -3.40 -17.24
CA TYR A 11 -0.95 -2.30 -18.06
C TYR A 11 -1.37 -1.12 -17.20
N LEU A 12 -1.70 -0.01 -17.87
CA LEU A 12 -2.17 1.21 -17.24
C LEU A 12 -3.60 1.49 -17.65
N GLU A 13 -4.42 1.86 -16.68
CA GLU A 13 -5.78 2.31 -16.90
C GLU A 13 -5.92 3.80 -16.56
N THR A 14 -6.73 4.51 -17.35
CA THR A 14 -7.17 5.84 -16.95
C THR A 14 -8.25 5.70 -15.89
N PRO A 15 -8.13 6.39 -14.75
CA PRO A 15 -9.14 6.33 -13.70
C PRO A 15 -10.55 6.64 -14.20
N THR A 16 -11.50 5.82 -13.79
CA THR A 16 -12.94 6.06 -13.92
C THR A 16 -13.61 5.73 -12.60
N LEU A 17 -14.78 6.29 -12.34
CA LEU A 17 -15.49 6.02 -11.09
C LEU A 17 -15.80 4.52 -10.90
N ASP A 18 -16.07 3.81 -12.00
CA ASP A 18 -16.36 2.37 -11.96
C ASP A 18 -15.21 1.56 -11.34
N HIS A 19 -13.97 1.98 -11.58
CA HIS A 19 -12.79 1.31 -11.01
C HIS A 19 -12.74 1.32 -9.48
N TYR A 20 -13.45 2.24 -8.84
CA TYR A 20 -13.43 2.41 -7.38
C TYR A 20 -14.65 1.78 -6.69
N ARG A 21 -15.62 1.27 -7.45
CA ARG A 21 -16.78 0.58 -6.89
C ARG A 21 -16.36 -0.75 -6.25
N LEU A 22 -16.95 -1.05 -5.12
CA LEU A 22 -16.64 -2.29 -4.38
C LEU A 22 -17.02 -3.56 -5.16
N GLU A 23 -18.08 -3.48 -5.97
CA GLU A 23 -18.55 -4.59 -6.81
C GLU A 23 -17.79 -4.72 -8.14
N TRP A 24 -16.96 -3.72 -8.49
CA TRP A 24 -16.15 -3.81 -9.70
C TRP A 24 -15.12 -4.94 -9.60
N ALA A 25 -14.93 -5.66 -10.67
CA ALA A 25 -13.92 -6.70 -10.77
C ALA A 25 -13.37 -6.77 -12.20
N PRO A 26 -12.07 -6.99 -12.37
CA PRO A 26 -11.43 -7.06 -13.69
C PRO A 26 -11.84 -8.30 -14.50
N SER A 27 -12.35 -9.33 -13.83
CA SER A 27 -12.87 -10.55 -14.48
C SER A 27 -14.07 -11.11 -13.70
N GLN A 28 -14.86 -11.98 -14.35
CA GLN A 28 -15.98 -12.65 -13.68
C GLN A 28 -15.55 -13.69 -12.62
N HIS A 29 -14.28 -14.05 -12.59
CA HIS A 29 -13.73 -15.10 -11.72
C HIS A 29 -13.14 -14.58 -10.43
N VAL A 30 -12.96 -13.28 -10.32
CA VAL A 30 -12.37 -12.63 -9.14
C VAL A 30 -13.32 -11.63 -8.52
N ARG A 31 -13.08 -11.33 -7.25
CA ARG A 31 -13.75 -10.29 -6.47
C ARG A 31 -12.71 -9.49 -5.72
N LEU A 32 -13.07 -8.29 -5.32
CA LEU A 32 -12.24 -7.48 -4.45
C LEU A 32 -12.05 -8.20 -3.11
N GLY A 33 -10.80 -8.57 -2.82
CA GLY A 33 -10.40 -9.23 -1.57
C GLY A 33 -9.85 -8.24 -0.54
N GLY A 34 -9.43 -7.07 -0.97
CA GLY A 34 -8.96 -6.00 -0.11
C GLY A 34 -8.65 -4.72 -0.86
N MET A 35 -8.86 -3.62 -0.18
CA MET A 35 -8.50 -2.27 -0.61
C MET A 35 -7.83 -1.56 0.55
N TRP A 36 -6.77 -0.84 0.27
CA TRP A 36 -6.05 -0.06 1.28
C TRP A 36 -5.76 1.33 0.76
N ALA A 37 -5.83 2.30 1.66
CA ALA A 37 -5.42 3.68 1.45
C ALA A 37 -4.40 4.07 2.53
N PRO A 38 -3.17 3.60 2.43
CA PRO A 38 -2.10 4.04 3.32
C PRO A 38 -1.53 5.37 2.88
N GLY A 39 -0.88 6.05 3.83
CA GLY A 39 -0.22 7.29 3.52
C GLY A 39 0.78 7.74 4.55
N ILE A 40 1.68 8.60 4.10
CA ILE A 40 2.63 9.31 4.94
C ILE A 40 2.50 10.79 4.65
N VAL A 41 2.30 11.57 5.70
CA VAL A 41 2.23 13.03 5.61
C VAL A 41 3.15 13.65 6.65
N THR A 42 3.69 14.82 6.35
CA THR A 42 4.67 15.53 7.19
C THR A 42 4.15 16.91 7.49
N ASP A 43 4.28 17.37 8.75
CA ASP A 43 3.97 18.72 9.14
C ASP A 43 5.15 19.70 8.94
N ALA A 44 4.92 20.98 9.18
CA ALA A 44 5.93 22.02 9.01
C ALA A 44 7.12 21.88 9.99
N SER A 45 6.99 21.09 11.06
CA SER A 45 8.11 20.81 11.99
C SER A 45 8.98 19.64 11.51
N GLY A 46 8.56 18.92 10.45
CA GLY A 46 9.21 17.72 9.96
C GLY A 46 8.75 16.45 10.67
N GLN A 47 7.66 16.50 11.47
CA GLN A 47 7.08 15.32 12.08
C GLN A 47 6.26 14.55 11.03
N ASP A 48 6.59 13.28 10.85
CA ASP A 48 5.87 12.36 9.99
C ASP A 48 4.71 11.70 10.74
N TYR A 49 3.62 11.52 10.01
CA TYR A 49 2.44 10.78 10.45
C TYR A 49 2.12 9.71 9.42
N LEU A 50 1.88 8.52 9.91
CA LEU A 50 1.47 7.38 9.11
C LEU A 50 0.01 7.07 9.38
N GLY A 51 -0.72 6.78 8.33
CA GLY A 51 -2.08 6.25 8.42
C GLY A 51 -2.34 5.14 7.43
N LEU A 52 -3.31 4.32 7.77
CA LEU A 52 -3.82 3.27 6.91
C LEU A 52 -5.32 3.14 7.13
N ARG A 53 -6.08 3.18 6.05
CA ARG A 53 -7.49 2.81 6.03
C ARG A 53 -7.66 1.66 5.03
N GLY A 54 -8.30 0.61 5.43
CA GLY A 54 -8.50 -0.55 4.58
C GLY A 54 -9.90 -1.13 4.68
N TRP A 55 -10.29 -1.76 3.63
CA TRP A 55 -11.47 -2.62 3.53
C TRP A 55 -11.01 -4.00 3.08
N SER A 56 -11.61 -5.04 3.62
CA SER A 56 -11.28 -6.39 3.21
C SER A 56 -12.50 -7.30 3.34
N ASP A 57 -12.73 -8.15 2.35
CA ASP A 57 -13.76 -9.19 2.40
C ASP A 57 -13.20 -10.46 3.04
N PHE A 58 -13.15 -10.47 4.35
CA PHE A 58 -12.63 -11.62 5.10
C PHE A 58 -13.63 -12.77 5.24
N ILE A 59 -14.91 -12.58 4.88
CA ILE A 59 -15.97 -13.58 5.17
C ILE A 59 -16.66 -14.11 3.92
N GLY A 60 -16.05 -13.99 2.74
CA GLY A 60 -16.67 -14.58 1.56
C GLY A 60 -17.97 -13.90 1.16
N GLY A 61 -18.02 -12.58 1.15
CA GLY A 61 -18.92 -11.85 0.31
C GLY A 61 -20.04 -11.04 0.92
N MET A 62 -20.08 -10.75 2.23
CA MET A 62 -21.26 -10.03 2.75
C MET A 62 -21.02 -9.00 3.85
N THR A 63 -19.91 -8.96 4.50
CA THR A 63 -19.63 -7.96 5.53
C THR A 63 -18.44 -7.12 5.12
N HIS A 64 -18.75 -5.96 4.59
CA HIS A 64 -17.76 -4.93 4.35
C HIS A 64 -17.36 -4.36 5.72
N THR A 65 -16.10 -4.47 6.05
CA THR A 65 -15.56 -3.97 7.31
C THR A 65 -14.33 -3.15 7.05
N VAL A 66 -14.21 -2.03 7.74
CA VAL A 66 -13.04 -1.18 7.66
C VAL A 66 -12.01 -1.67 8.67
N SER A 67 -10.76 -1.83 8.22
CA SER A 67 -9.70 -2.27 9.12
C SER A 67 -9.41 -1.23 10.19
N PRO A 68 -9.26 -1.61 11.46
CA PRO A 68 -8.95 -0.69 12.55
C PRO A 68 -7.48 -0.26 12.63
N PHE A 69 -6.64 -0.69 11.69
CA PHE A 69 -5.35 0.00 11.51
C PHE A 69 -5.53 1.47 11.14
N CYS A 70 -6.62 2.02 11.56
CA CYS A 70 -7.18 3.23 11.08
C CYS A 70 -6.80 4.36 11.99
N GLY A 71 -5.99 5.22 11.49
CA GLY A 71 -5.64 6.43 12.15
C GLY A 71 -4.22 6.84 11.85
N PHE A 72 -4.03 8.13 11.69
CA PHE A 72 -2.70 8.69 11.62
C PHE A 72 -2.08 8.77 13.01
N ARG A 73 -0.82 8.43 13.09
CA ARG A 73 0.00 8.60 14.27
C ARG A 73 1.37 9.08 13.87
N ALA A 74 2.03 9.74 14.82
CA ALA A 74 3.41 10.11 14.65
C ALA A 74 4.27 8.87 14.46
N LEU A 75 5.11 8.89 13.43
CA LEU A 75 6.16 7.90 13.25
C LEU A 75 7.26 8.15 14.27
N ARG A 76 7.60 7.13 15.01
CA ARG A 76 8.62 7.21 16.03
C ARG A 76 9.91 6.57 15.54
N LYS A 77 10.94 7.36 15.37
CA LYS A 77 12.27 6.89 14.97
C LYS A 77 12.91 5.95 16.00
N ASP A 78 12.60 6.17 17.28
CA ASP A 78 13.06 5.31 18.39
C ASP A 78 12.43 3.92 18.40
N LEU A 79 11.28 3.72 17.75
CA LEU A 79 10.68 2.39 17.61
C LEU A 79 11.32 1.53 16.52
N TYR A 80 12.33 2.03 15.82
CA TYR A 80 13.12 1.22 14.91
C TYR A 80 13.79 0.03 15.62
N GLU A 81 13.98 0.13 16.93
CA GLU A 81 14.64 -0.88 17.75
C GLU A 81 13.72 -1.98 18.27
N ASP A 82 12.37 -1.77 18.32
CA ASP A 82 11.46 -2.78 18.89
C ASP A 82 10.09 -2.87 18.17
N PRO A 83 10.03 -3.56 17.03
CA PRO A 83 8.80 -3.71 16.24
C PRO A 83 7.62 -4.44 16.91
N PRO A 84 7.81 -5.41 17.85
CA PRO A 84 6.69 -6.13 18.46
C PRO A 84 5.72 -5.26 19.24
N HIS A 85 6.17 -4.16 19.84
CA HIS A 85 5.31 -3.27 20.60
C HIS A 85 4.26 -2.53 19.74
N LEU A 86 4.54 -2.33 18.46
CA LEU A 86 3.57 -1.70 17.55
C LEU A 86 2.30 -2.54 17.36
N TYR A 87 2.41 -3.86 17.38
CA TYR A 87 1.25 -4.75 17.31
C TYR A 87 0.48 -4.85 18.61
N ALA A 88 1.13 -4.72 19.75
CA ALA A 88 0.47 -4.76 21.06
C ALA A 88 -0.47 -3.56 21.24
N GLU A 89 -0.10 -2.38 20.75
CA GLU A 89 -0.98 -1.20 20.76
C GLU A 89 -2.20 -1.36 19.84
N TYR A 90 -2.08 -2.12 18.74
CA TYR A 90 -3.19 -2.42 17.85
C TYR A 90 -4.11 -3.52 18.33
N SER A 91 -3.71 -4.33 19.30
CA SER A 91 -4.47 -5.50 19.74
C SER A 91 -5.68 -5.19 20.59
N HIS A 92 -5.90 -3.94 20.99
CA HIS A 92 -6.94 -3.54 21.92
C HIS A 92 -8.16 -2.87 21.31
N HIS A 93 -8.18 -2.65 20.00
CA HIS A 93 -9.33 -2.05 19.32
C HIS A 93 -10.06 -3.10 18.49
N ASP A 94 -11.36 -2.96 18.37
CA ASP A 94 -12.17 -3.72 17.44
C ASP A 94 -11.62 -3.51 16.02
N TRP A 95 -11.07 -4.55 15.44
CA TRP A 95 -10.32 -4.51 14.18
C TRP A 95 -11.16 -4.17 12.97
N PHE A 96 -12.49 -4.17 13.13
CA PHE A 96 -13.40 -3.97 12.02
C PHE A 96 -14.61 -3.14 12.46
N GLU A 97 -14.81 -2.03 11.76
CA GLU A 97 -16.02 -1.24 11.88
C GLU A 97 -16.92 -1.54 10.68
N PRO A 98 -18.20 -1.82 10.91
CA PRO A 98 -19.16 -1.88 9.81
C PRO A 98 -19.26 -0.50 9.15
N PHE A 99 -19.42 -0.49 7.85
CA PHE A 99 -19.58 0.76 7.12
C PHE A 99 -20.82 0.76 6.22
N GLN A 100 -21.31 1.94 5.91
CA GLN A 100 -22.33 2.18 4.91
C GLN A 100 -21.64 2.63 3.63
N TYR A 101 -22.05 2.04 2.52
CA TYR A 101 -21.56 2.39 1.19
C TYR A 101 -22.65 3.13 0.43
N ASP A 102 -22.30 4.28 -0.12
CA ASP A 102 -23.17 5.11 -0.96
C ASP A 102 -22.46 5.45 -2.27
N ASP A 103 -23.15 5.26 -3.39
CA ASP A 103 -22.69 5.58 -4.74
C ASP A 103 -23.66 6.60 -5.34
N THR A 104 -23.46 7.86 -5.04
CA THR A 104 -24.33 8.93 -5.49
C THR A 104 -23.54 10.12 -6.02
N ASN A 105 -24.12 10.79 -7.02
CA ASN A 105 -23.61 12.05 -7.59
C ASN A 105 -22.15 12.00 -8.08
N GLY A 106 -21.69 10.84 -8.57
CA GLY A 106 -20.32 10.70 -9.06
C GLY A 106 -19.27 10.59 -7.96
N GLN A 107 -19.69 10.28 -6.74
CA GLN A 107 -18.82 10.07 -5.58
C GLN A 107 -19.21 8.79 -4.85
N LEU A 108 -18.21 8.02 -4.50
CA LEU A 108 -18.33 6.84 -3.65
C LEU A 108 -17.99 7.24 -2.21
N THR A 109 -18.84 6.87 -1.27
CA THR A 109 -18.64 7.19 0.14
C THR A 109 -18.75 5.92 0.97
N MET A 110 -17.72 5.65 1.77
CA MET A 110 -17.72 4.66 2.83
C MET A 110 -17.75 5.40 4.17
N SER A 111 -18.88 5.34 4.87
CA SER A 111 -19.09 5.98 6.17
C SER A 111 -19.09 4.93 7.26
N TYR A 112 -18.34 5.16 8.32
CA TYR A 112 -18.18 4.29 9.48
C TYR A 112 -18.09 5.15 10.76
N ASP A 113 -18.19 4.55 11.93
CA ASP A 113 -18.30 5.30 13.19
C ASP A 113 -17.09 6.22 13.42
N SER A 114 -15.88 5.77 13.09
CA SER A 114 -14.65 6.56 13.27
C SER A 114 -14.36 7.55 12.14
N GLY A 115 -15.18 7.61 11.07
CA GLY A 115 -14.94 8.56 9.99
C GLY A 115 -15.54 8.18 8.64
N ARG A 116 -14.90 8.62 7.56
CA ARG A 116 -15.31 8.28 6.19
C ARG A 116 -14.15 8.34 5.20
N LEU A 117 -14.27 7.54 4.15
CA LEU A 117 -13.53 7.69 2.91
C LEU A 117 -14.52 8.08 1.80
N GLN A 118 -14.16 9.10 1.05
CA GLN A 118 -14.90 9.50 -0.14
C GLN A 118 -13.96 9.43 -1.34
N ARG A 119 -14.42 8.85 -2.43
CA ARG A 119 -13.63 8.67 -3.65
C ARG A 119 -14.43 9.14 -4.86
N ASP A 120 -13.81 9.96 -5.68
CA ASP A 120 -14.24 10.28 -7.04
C ASP A 120 -13.09 9.98 -8.04
N VAL A 121 -13.25 10.40 -9.28
CA VAL A 121 -12.24 10.13 -10.32
C VAL A 121 -10.94 10.92 -10.09
N ASP A 122 -11.04 12.08 -9.46
CA ASP A 122 -9.91 13.01 -9.31
C ASP A 122 -9.14 12.78 -8.01
N GLY A 123 -9.77 12.15 -6.99
CA GLY A 123 -9.09 12.02 -5.73
C GLY A 123 -9.82 11.25 -4.62
N LEU A 124 -9.18 11.22 -3.49
CA LEU A 124 -9.61 10.59 -2.26
C LEU A 124 -9.72 11.64 -1.16
N HIS A 125 -10.85 11.68 -0.45
CA HIS A 125 -10.99 12.46 0.76
C HIS A 125 -11.12 11.51 1.96
N TRP A 126 -10.21 11.63 2.91
CA TRP A 126 -10.19 10.84 4.13
C TRP A 126 -10.41 11.74 5.35
N TYR A 127 -11.46 11.46 6.08
CA TYR A 127 -11.91 12.23 7.22
C TYR A 127 -12.06 11.34 8.46
N ASP A 128 -11.60 11.84 9.60
CA ASP A 128 -11.83 11.25 10.91
C ASP A 128 -12.95 12.00 11.64
N ALA A 129 -13.91 11.26 12.20
CA ALA A 129 -15.11 11.82 12.82
C ALA A 129 -14.82 12.68 14.06
N ASP A 130 -13.73 12.46 14.78
CA ASP A 130 -13.30 13.29 15.91
C ASP A 130 -12.41 14.48 15.50
N GLY A 131 -12.23 14.69 14.19
CA GLY A 131 -11.50 15.83 13.65
C GLY A 131 -9.98 15.75 13.81
N ARG A 132 -9.44 14.56 14.16
CA ARG A 132 -7.99 14.39 14.30
C ARG A 132 -7.25 14.52 12.99
N TRP A 133 -7.88 14.15 11.89
CA TRP A 133 -7.32 14.39 10.56
C TRP A 133 -8.41 14.60 9.52
N GLU A 134 -8.02 15.33 8.52
CA GLU A 134 -8.77 15.52 7.28
C GLU A 134 -7.75 15.64 6.15
N LEU A 135 -7.77 14.71 5.21
CA LEU A 135 -6.81 14.66 4.11
C LEU A 135 -7.53 14.63 2.77
N HIS A 136 -6.97 15.38 1.84
CA HIS A 136 -7.27 15.33 0.42
C HIS A 136 -6.09 14.74 -0.32
N GLY A 137 -6.32 13.63 -1.03
CA GLY A 137 -5.38 13.04 -1.97
C GLY A 137 -5.84 13.32 -3.40
N GLU A 138 -5.03 14.01 -4.18
CA GLU A 138 -5.24 14.23 -5.62
C GLU A 138 -4.54 13.12 -6.39
N THR A 139 -5.25 12.43 -7.28
CA THR A 139 -4.68 11.36 -8.12
C THR A 139 -3.66 11.95 -9.09
N ILE A 140 -2.42 11.44 -9.06
CA ILE A 140 -1.30 11.94 -9.85
C ILE A 140 -0.71 10.90 -10.81
N SER A 141 -1.12 9.64 -10.72
CA SER A 141 -0.71 8.57 -11.62
C SER A 141 -1.91 7.96 -12.34
N LYS A 142 -1.65 7.22 -13.42
CA LYS A 142 -2.60 6.24 -13.91
C LYS A 142 -2.70 5.08 -12.94
N ILE A 143 -3.79 4.31 -13.04
CA ILE A 143 -3.93 3.06 -12.31
C ILE A 143 -3.00 2.04 -12.94
N PHE A 144 -2.04 1.54 -12.17
CA PHE A 144 -1.23 0.38 -12.54
C PHE A 144 -2.02 -0.89 -12.25
N VAL A 145 -2.04 -1.81 -13.19
CA VAL A 145 -2.67 -3.13 -13.03
C VAL A 145 -1.63 -4.20 -13.27
N LEU A 146 -1.52 -5.10 -12.29
CA LEU A 146 -0.77 -6.36 -12.40
C LEU A 146 -1.77 -7.50 -12.40
N HIS A 147 -1.73 -8.34 -13.42
CA HIS A 147 -2.50 -9.57 -13.52
C HIS A 147 -1.57 -10.78 -13.52
N VAL A 148 -1.76 -11.67 -12.57
CA VAL A 148 -1.09 -12.98 -12.51
C VAL A 148 -2.15 -14.04 -12.78
N PRO A 149 -2.15 -14.67 -13.99
CA PRO A 149 -3.11 -15.70 -14.32
C PRO A 149 -2.84 -16.99 -13.53
N ARG A 150 -3.85 -17.84 -13.45
CA ARG A 150 -3.68 -19.20 -12.96
C ARG A 150 -2.72 -19.96 -13.87
N GLN A 151 -1.71 -20.59 -13.29
CA GLN A 151 -0.65 -21.31 -13.98
C GLN A 151 -0.05 -22.38 -13.08
N ASP A 152 0.91 -23.17 -13.59
CA ASP A 152 1.61 -24.17 -12.78
C ASP A 152 2.29 -23.51 -11.55
N GLY A 153 1.98 -24.01 -10.37
CA GLY A 153 2.46 -23.47 -9.10
C GLY A 153 1.72 -22.25 -8.58
N ILE A 154 0.82 -21.64 -9.36
CA ILE A 154 -0.08 -20.55 -8.96
C ILE A 154 -1.52 -21.00 -9.17
N GLU A 155 -2.17 -21.43 -8.10
CA GLU A 155 -3.51 -22.04 -8.18
C GLU A 155 -4.63 -21.05 -8.47
N ASN A 156 -4.46 -19.79 -8.09
CA ASN A 156 -5.48 -18.77 -8.14
C ASN A 156 -5.03 -17.57 -8.96
N GLU A 157 -5.93 -17.09 -9.81
CA GLU A 157 -5.79 -15.82 -10.51
C GLU A 157 -5.80 -14.66 -9.52
N VAL A 158 -4.94 -13.68 -9.73
CA VAL A 158 -4.82 -12.47 -8.90
C VAL A 158 -4.72 -11.24 -9.78
N TYR A 159 -5.45 -10.20 -9.41
CA TYR A 159 -5.20 -8.85 -9.90
C TYR A 159 -4.81 -7.96 -8.72
N TYR A 160 -3.84 -7.11 -8.97
CA TYR A 160 -3.44 -6.04 -8.07
C TYR A 160 -3.50 -4.72 -8.82
N ARG A 161 -4.00 -3.69 -8.17
CA ARG A 161 -4.09 -2.34 -8.72
C ARG A 161 -3.49 -1.35 -7.73
N HIS A 162 -2.81 -0.35 -8.25
CA HIS A 162 -2.17 0.68 -7.44
C HIS A 162 -2.19 2.03 -8.15
N GLU A 163 -2.34 3.09 -7.38
CA GLU A 163 -2.21 4.47 -7.82
C GLU A 163 -1.62 5.37 -6.73
N LEU A 164 -0.99 6.44 -7.14
CA LEU A 164 -0.40 7.45 -6.26
C LEU A 164 -1.28 8.71 -6.21
N LEU A 165 -1.41 9.27 -4.99
CA LEU A 165 -2.13 10.50 -4.75
C LEU A 165 -1.23 11.46 -3.94
N LYS A 166 -1.12 12.70 -4.38
CA LYS A 166 -0.48 13.77 -3.59
C LYS A 166 -1.47 14.22 -2.52
N ALA A 167 -1.06 14.19 -1.25
CA ALA A 167 -1.94 14.44 -0.12
C ALA A 167 -1.63 15.77 0.56
N ARG A 168 -2.69 16.44 1.01
CA ARG A 168 -2.62 17.64 1.86
C ARG A 168 -3.81 17.67 2.81
N GLY A 169 -3.66 18.36 3.93
CA GLY A 169 -4.74 18.50 4.90
C GLY A 169 -4.26 18.85 6.27
N THR A 170 -4.91 18.26 7.28
CA THR A 170 -4.55 18.47 8.69
C THR A 170 -4.49 17.15 9.45
N VAL A 171 -3.56 17.06 10.39
CA VAL A 171 -3.49 16.02 11.42
C VAL A 171 -3.40 16.68 12.78
N SER A 172 -4.38 16.45 13.65
CA SER A 172 -4.47 17.08 14.98
C SER A 172 -4.35 18.61 14.94
N GLY A 173 -4.89 19.24 13.90
CA GLY A 173 -4.86 20.69 13.68
C GLY A 173 -3.57 21.24 13.05
N ALA A 174 -2.54 20.43 12.88
CA ALA A 174 -1.33 20.81 12.15
C ALA A 174 -1.55 20.60 10.64
N SER A 175 -1.19 21.59 9.83
CA SER A 175 -1.17 21.43 8.38
C SER A 175 -0.11 20.42 7.97
N VAL A 176 -0.47 19.51 7.07
CA VAL A 176 0.40 18.45 6.60
C VAL A 176 0.36 18.35 5.07
N GLU A 177 1.45 17.89 4.51
CA GLU A 177 1.57 17.50 3.10
C GLU A 177 2.27 16.16 3.00
N GLY A 178 1.97 15.40 1.96
CA GLY A 178 2.59 14.10 1.75
C GLY A 178 1.98 13.34 0.59
N TYR A 179 1.87 12.04 0.75
CA TYR A 179 1.19 11.20 -0.23
C TYR A 179 0.32 10.15 0.42
N LEU A 180 -0.69 9.75 -0.33
CA LEU A 180 -1.43 8.52 -0.15
C LEU A 180 -1.13 7.64 -1.37
N HIS A 181 -1.23 6.34 -1.19
CA HIS A 181 -1.48 5.47 -2.33
C HIS A 181 -2.78 4.72 -2.09
N GLN A 182 -3.38 4.24 -3.14
CA GLN A 182 -4.55 3.39 -3.04
C GLN A 182 -4.28 2.12 -3.81
N ASP A 183 -4.44 0.99 -3.13
CA ASP A 183 -4.24 -0.32 -3.73
C ASP A 183 -5.43 -1.23 -3.50
N TYR A 184 -5.60 -2.16 -4.43
CA TYR A 184 -6.69 -3.10 -4.49
C TYR A 184 -6.14 -4.47 -4.89
N CYS A 185 -6.56 -5.49 -4.18
CA CYS A 185 -6.24 -6.87 -4.51
C CYS A 185 -7.51 -7.66 -4.79
N TYR A 186 -7.54 -8.33 -5.92
CA TYR A 186 -8.66 -9.16 -6.36
C TYR A 186 -8.20 -10.61 -6.47
N GLY A 187 -9.06 -11.52 -6.02
CA GLY A 187 -8.83 -12.95 -6.10
C GLY A 187 -10.14 -13.72 -6.14
N PRO A 188 -10.11 -15.05 -6.06
CA PRO A 188 -11.30 -15.86 -6.02
C PRO A 188 -12.22 -15.45 -4.86
N PRO A 189 -13.55 -15.52 -5.05
CA PRO A 189 -14.50 -15.21 -3.97
C PRO A 189 -14.21 -16.02 -2.70
N GLY A 190 -14.23 -15.36 -1.54
CA GLY A 190 -13.97 -15.97 -0.25
C GLY A 190 -12.49 -16.08 0.15
N PHE A 191 -11.57 -15.59 -0.66
CA PHE A 191 -10.14 -15.50 -0.33
C PHE A 191 -9.81 -14.11 0.17
N THR A 192 -9.05 -14.05 1.25
CA THR A 192 -8.44 -12.80 1.73
C THR A 192 -7.09 -12.58 1.04
N TYR A 193 -6.59 -11.34 1.07
CA TYR A 193 -5.27 -11.01 0.54
C TYR A 193 -4.17 -11.97 1.05
N THR A 194 -4.15 -12.25 2.35
CA THR A 194 -3.15 -13.13 2.97
C THR A 194 -3.21 -14.59 2.52
N GLN A 195 -4.29 -15.01 1.87
CA GLN A 195 -4.46 -16.35 1.31
C GLN A 195 -4.10 -16.42 -0.17
N LEU A 196 -3.96 -15.26 -0.83
CA LEU A 196 -3.65 -15.20 -2.24
C LEU A 196 -2.19 -15.54 -2.53
N PRO A 197 -1.90 -16.12 -3.71
CA PRO A 197 -0.54 -16.42 -4.12
C PRO A 197 0.39 -15.21 -4.08
N ILE A 198 -0.12 -14.02 -4.39
CA ILE A 198 0.68 -12.79 -4.38
C ILE A 198 1.31 -12.55 -3.00
N ALA A 199 0.55 -12.61 -1.91
CA ALA A 199 1.07 -12.42 -0.57
C ALA A 199 1.93 -13.59 -0.08
N ARG A 200 1.56 -14.83 -0.43
CA ARG A 200 2.21 -16.03 0.12
C ARG A 200 3.44 -16.49 -0.64
N GLN A 201 3.43 -16.31 -1.94
CA GLN A 201 4.40 -16.95 -2.84
C GLN A 201 5.25 -15.93 -3.59
N LEU A 202 4.65 -14.84 -4.04
CA LEU A 202 5.30 -13.90 -4.95
C LEU A 202 6.00 -12.76 -4.23
N GLU A 203 5.41 -12.26 -3.16
CA GLU A 203 5.93 -11.09 -2.48
C GLU A 203 7.25 -11.38 -1.74
N GLY A 204 8.34 -10.90 -2.29
CA GLY A 204 9.63 -10.81 -1.63
C GLY A 204 9.89 -9.40 -1.09
N LEU A 205 9.44 -8.40 -1.85
CA LEU A 205 9.50 -7.00 -1.52
C LEU A 205 8.39 -6.29 -2.29
N TRP A 206 7.62 -5.46 -1.60
CA TRP A 206 6.72 -4.48 -2.21
C TRP A 206 7.16 -3.08 -1.85
N VAL A 207 7.07 -2.15 -2.80
CA VAL A 207 7.55 -0.78 -2.65
C VAL A 207 6.56 0.19 -3.27
N SER A 208 6.27 1.27 -2.56
CA SER A 208 5.61 2.46 -3.10
C SER A 208 6.35 3.70 -2.65
N TRP A 209 6.55 4.66 -3.55
CA TRP A 209 7.20 5.92 -3.20
C TRP A 209 6.70 7.09 -4.03
N ILE A 210 6.92 8.29 -3.50
CA ILE A 210 6.76 9.57 -4.19
C ILE A 210 7.88 10.51 -3.80
N HIS A 211 8.27 11.40 -4.69
CA HIS A 211 9.22 12.48 -4.43
C HIS A 211 8.85 13.73 -5.22
N GLU A 212 9.28 14.86 -4.71
CA GLU A 212 9.19 16.16 -5.36
C GLU A 212 10.58 16.78 -5.43
N TYR A 213 11.03 17.13 -6.61
CA TYR A 213 12.30 17.79 -6.81
C TYR A 213 12.19 19.29 -6.62
N ILE A 214 13.35 19.96 -6.43
CA ILE A 214 13.42 21.40 -6.19
C ILE A 214 12.83 22.25 -7.34
N ASP A 215 12.78 21.72 -8.54
CA ASP A 215 12.17 22.35 -9.72
C ASP A 215 10.64 22.12 -9.81
N GLY A 216 10.05 21.44 -8.84
CA GLY A 216 8.63 21.17 -8.75
C GLY A 216 8.17 19.90 -9.49
N GLU A 217 9.09 19.20 -10.17
CA GLU A 217 8.77 17.93 -10.80
C GLU A 217 8.44 16.87 -9.73
N VAL A 218 7.35 16.14 -9.96
CA VAL A 218 6.89 15.05 -9.08
C VAL A 218 7.13 13.71 -9.76
N GLY A 219 7.77 12.80 -9.05
CA GLY A 219 7.96 11.43 -9.46
C GLY A 219 7.55 10.43 -8.38
N GLY A 220 7.55 9.18 -8.73
CA GLY A 220 7.19 8.11 -7.81
C GLY A 220 7.08 6.77 -8.50
N GLY A 221 6.53 5.78 -7.80
CA GLY A 221 6.27 4.47 -8.40
C GLY A 221 5.83 3.44 -7.40
N CYS A 222 5.57 2.26 -7.93
CA CYS A 222 5.29 1.06 -7.15
C CYS A 222 5.85 -0.14 -7.90
N PHE A 223 6.36 -1.11 -7.17
CA PHE A 223 6.78 -2.38 -7.77
C PHE A 223 6.73 -3.53 -6.76
N TRP A 224 6.74 -4.73 -7.32
CA TRP A 224 6.92 -5.99 -6.62
C TRP A 224 8.25 -6.61 -7.01
N GLN A 225 8.93 -7.26 -6.07
CA GLN A 225 10.05 -8.15 -6.36
C GLN A 225 9.74 -9.52 -5.80
N GLY A 226 9.89 -10.54 -6.63
CA GLY A 226 9.58 -11.91 -6.27
C GLY A 226 10.51 -12.46 -5.18
N ARG A 227 9.96 -13.26 -4.28
CA ARG A 227 10.71 -13.95 -3.23
C ARG A 227 11.61 -15.04 -3.79
N ASP A 228 11.00 -15.97 -4.51
CA ASP A 228 11.66 -17.16 -5.07
C ASP A 228 11.62 -17.16 -6.61
N SER A 229 11.20 -16.04 -7.19
CA SER A 229 11.04 -15.84 -8.63
C SER A 229 11.79 -14.58 -9.04
N PRO A 230 13.10 -14.68 -9.29
CA PRO A 230 13.95 -13.51 -9.54
C PRO A 230 13.55 -12.71 -10.78
N ASN A 231 12.79 -13.32 -11.71
CA ASN A 231 12.27 -12.67 -12.90
C ASN A 231 10.89 -12.00 -12.68
N PHE A 232 10.33 -12.06 -11.48
CA PHE A 232 9.10 -11.36 -11.12
C PHE A 232 9.43 -10.00 -10.54
N GLY A 233 9.38 -8.98 -11.40
CA GLY A 233 9.70 -7.59 -11.06
C GLY A 233 8.73 -6.60 -11.71
N PRO A 234 7.39 -6.83 -11.62
CA PRO A 234 6.41 -5.91 -12.19
C PRO A 234 6.36 -4.60 -11.41
N GLY A 235 6.28 -3.49 -12.14
CA GLY A 235 6.13 -2.19 -11.51
C GLY A 235 5.89 -1.06 -12.49
N TYR A 236 5.80 0.14 -11.96
CA TYR A 236 5.71 1.36 -12.74
C TYR A 236 6.49 2.50 -12.11
N VAL A 237 6.84 3.47 -12.93
CA VAL A 237 7.41 4.75 -12.52
C VAL A 237 6.53 5.88 -13.04
N LEU A 238 6.24 6.83 -12.17
CA LEU A 238 5.67 8.12 -12.47
C LEU A 238 6.81 9.12 -12.63
N HIS A 239 6.84 9.85 -13.73
CA HIS A 239 7.78 10.90 -14.02
C HIS A 239 7.06 12.05 -14.71
N ASP A 240 7.04 13.22 -14.10
CA ASP A 240 6.41 14.44 -14.62
C ASP A 240 4.98 14.21 -15.19
N GLY A 241 4.14 13.52 -14.41
CA GLY A 241 2.75 13.20 -14.78
C GLY A 241 2.57 12.03 -15.74
N GLU A 242 3.67 11.48 -16.28
CA GLU A 242 3.60 10.29 -17.13
C GLU A 242 3.93 9.02 -16.37
N THR A 243 3.07 8.01 -16.51
CA THR A 243 3.24 6.70 -15.88
C THR A 243 3.71 5.69 -16.92
N THR A 244 4.78 4.95 -16.61
CA THR A 244 5.36 3.92 -17.50
C THR A 244 5.54 2.62 -16.73
N VAL A 245 5.14 1.48 -17.31
CA VAL A 245 5.30 0.14 -16.72
C VAL A 245 6.64 -0.49 -17.09
N TYR A 246 7.18 -1.28 -16.16
CA TYR A 246 8.44 -2.01 -16.31
C TYR A 246 8.31 -3.42 -15.74
N SER A 247 8.88 -4.40 -16.43
CA SER A 247 8.88 -5.82 -16.03
C SER A 247 10.18 -6.25 -15.36
N ASP A 248 11.16 -5.37 -15.28
CA ASP A 248 12.54 -5.65 -14.89
C ASP A 248 13.01 -4.77 -13.73
N VAL A 249 12.08 -4.37 -12.87
CA VAL A 249 12.46 -3.58 -11.68
C VAL A 249 13.31 -4.45 -10.76
N ALA A 250 14.46 -3.93 -10.37
CA ALA A 250 15.37 -4.60 -9.46
C ALA A 250 15.66 -3.72 -8.25
N ALA A 251 15.52 -4.28 -7.05
CA ALA A 251 15.87 -3.61 -5.81
C ALA A 251 16.91 -4.39 -5.02
N LYS A 252 17.80 -3.66 -4.40
CA LYS A 252 18.80 -4.19 -3.48
C LYS A 252 18.71 -3.50 -2.15
N LEU A 253 18.36 -4.28 -1.12
CA LEU A 253 18.31 -3.81 0.27
C LEU A 253 19.69 -3.93 0.94
N THR A 254 19.96 -2.98 1.82
CA THR A 254 21.09 -3.02 2.78
C THR A 254 20.49 -3.11 4.18
N PHE A 255 21.08 -3.94 5.03
CA PHE A 255 20.59 -4.24 6.36
C PHE A 255 21.60 -3.84 7.44
N ASN A 256 21.11 -3.51 8.62
CA ASN A 256 21.94 -3.41 9.83
C ASN A 256 22.21 -4.81 10.44
N ASP A 257 22.94 -4.83 11.55
CA ASP A 257 23.29 -6.06 12.25
C ASP A 257 22.06 -6.82 12.82
N ASP A 258 20.94 -6.13 13.02
CA ASP A 258 19.68 -6.71 13.49
C ASP A 258 18.79 -7.22 12.32
N GLY A 259 19.28 -7.15 11.09
CA GLY A 259 18.54 -7.59 9.89
C GLY A 259 17.44 -6.64 9.43
N LYS A 260 17.44 -5.39 9.90
CA LYS A 260 16.48 -4.35 9.47
C LYS A 260 17.02 -3.62 8.25
N PRO A 261 16.17 -3.33 7.23
CA PRO A 261 16.57 -2.53 6.07
C PRO A 261 16.98 -1.12 6.50
N THR A 262 18.17 -0.67 6.09
CA THR A 262 18.66 0.70 6.32
C THR A 262 18.76 1.52 5.06
N ALA A 263 18.89 0.86 3.91
CA ALA A 263 18.90 1.51 2.61
C ALA A 263 18.36 0.56 1.53
N MET A 264 17.96 1.15 0.42
CA MET A 264 17.54 0.43 -0.77
C MET A 264 18.00 1.18 -2.01
N ARG A 265 18.51 0.44 -2.98
CA ARG A 265 18.71 0.93 -4.34
C ARG A 265 17.70 0.25 -5.25
N VAL A 266 17.01 1.04 -6.07
CA VAL A 266 16.09 0.58 -7.12
C VAL A 266 16.67 0.97 -8.47
N ASP A 267 16.79 -0.01 -9.36
CA ASP A 267 17.17 0.20 -10.77
C ASP A 267 15.97 -0.18 -11.64
N VAL A 268 15.52 0.74 -12.49
CA VAL A 268 14.34 0.59 -13.35
C VAL A 268 14.41 1.46 -14.58
N GLY A 269 14.20 0.91 -15.77
CA GLY A 269 14.12 1.68 -17.03
C GLY A 269 15.33 2.55 -17.31
N GLY A 270 16.54 2.14 -16.88
CA GLY A 270 17.76 2.92 -17.01
C GLY A 270 17.92 4.06 -15.98
N GLN A 271 16.99 4.20 -15.07
CA GLN A 271 17.05 5.11 -13.93
C GLN A 271 17.44 4.37 -12.66
N SER A 272 17.98 5.09 -11.68
CA SER A 272 18.23 4.54 -10.35
C SER A 272 17.80 5.51 -9.27
N PHE A 273 17.32 4.93 -8.16
CA PHE A 273 16.84 5.64 -6.97
C PHE A 273 17.46 5.00 -5.73
N ASP A 274 18.10 5.81 -4.89
CA ASP A 274 18.67 5.36 -3.62
C ASP A 274 17.80 5.90 -2.47
N PHE A 275 17.36 5.01 -1.59
CA PHE A 275 16.53 5.35 -0.43
C PHE A 275 17.26 5.03 0.87
N THR A 276 16.97 5.81 1.92
CA THR A 276 17.36 5.52 3.30
C THR A 276 16.12 5.32 4.15
N PHE A 277 16.17 4.35 5.07
CA PHE A 277 15.07 4.06 5.98
C PHE A 277 15.36 4.57 7.38
N GLU A 278 14.40 5.28 7.96
CA GLU A 278 14.56 5.97 9.23
C GLU A 278 13.52 5.57 10.26
N SER A 279 12.44 4.92 9.85
CA SER A 279 11.33 4.58 10.74
C SER A 279 10.63 3.28 10.33
N VAL A 280 9.93 2.69 11.29
CA VAL A 280 9.20 1.43 11.17
C VAL A 280 7.74 1.71 11.54
N ALA A 281 6.82 1.20 10.72
CA ALA A 281 5.39 1.29 10.99
C ALA A 281 4.75 -0.04 11.41
N GLY A 282 5.54 -1.09 11.40
CA GLY A 282 5.13 -2.45 11.74
C GLY A 282 6.27 -3.41 11.48
N PRO A 283 6.13 -4.72 11.74
CA PRO A 283 7.23 -5.66 11.61
C PRO A 283 7.73 -5.86 10.18
N LEU A 284 6.98 -5.44 9.17
CA LEU A 284 7.39 -5.51 7.77
C LEU A 284 7.38 -4.16 7.05
N HIS A 285 6.79 -3.15 7.66
CA HIS A 285 6.61 -1.84 7.06
C HIS A 285 7.76 -0.91 7.48
N PHE A 286 8.59 -0.54 6.52
CA PHE A 286 9.70 0.39 6.74
C PHE A 286 9.47 1.65 5.91
N MET A 287 9.71 2.80 6.54
CA MET A 287 9.51 4.10 5.93
C MET A 287 10.83 4.78 5.69
N GLY A 288 10.96 5.38 4.51
CA GLY A 288 12.21 5.99 4.09
C GLY A 288 12.04 7.24 3.23
N ARG A 289 13.17 7.76 2.82
CA ARG A 289 13.30 8.95 1.99
C ARG A 289 14.21 8.66 0.80
N LEU A 290 13.93 9.33 -0.34
CA LEU A 290 14.85 9.35 -1.45
C LEU A 290 16.10 10.14 -1.05
N ALA A 291 17.24 9.47 -1.05
CA ALA A 291 18.54 10.08 -0.77
C ALA A 291 19.20 10.63 -2.04
N SER A 292 19.04 9.90 -3.15
CA SER A 292 19.56 10.33 -4.45
C SER A 292 18.85 9.62 -5.61
N SER A 293 18.94 10.19 -6.80
CA SER A 293 18.52 9.54 -8.04
C SER A 293 19.52 9.77 -9.15
N SER A 294 19.45 8.95 -10.20
CA SER A 294 20.30 9.11 -11.40
C SER A 294 20.06 10.39 -12.18
N SER A 295 18.94 11.10 -11.90
CA SER A 295 18.68 12.43 -12.46
C SER A 295 19.66 13.49 -11.95
N GLY A 296 20.29 13.27 -10.79
CA GLY A 296 21.11 14.23 -10.09
C GLY A 296 20.34 15.41 -9.48
N LYS A 297 19.00 15.41 -9.58
CA LYS A 297 18.16 16.45 -8.98
C LYS A 297 18.02 16.21 -7.48
N GLU A 298 17.96 17.30 -6.71
CA GLU A 298 17.70 17.28 -5.28
C GLU A 298 16.19 17.10 -5.01
N ALA A 299 15.83 16.09 -4.23
CA ALA A 299 14.48 15.91 -3.75
C ALA A 299 14.26 16.75 -2.49
N ILE A 300 13.35 17.72 -2.56
CA ILE A 300 12.98 18.57 -1.42
C ILE A 300 11.97 17.87 -0.49
N ARG A 301 11.20 16.91 -1.03
CA ARG A 301 10.27 16.06 -0.30
C ARG A 301 10.29 14.67 -0.92
N SER A 302 10.22 13.68 -0.09
CA SER A 302 10.05 12.30 -0.53
C SER A 302 9.51 11.42 0.57
N TRP A 303 8.83 10.37 0.19
CA TRP A 303 8.32 9.33 1.07
C TRP A 303 8.46 8.00 0.35
N CYS A 304 8.93 6.99 1.06
CA CYS A 304 9.02 5.65 0.57
C CYS A 304 8.46 4.70 1.62
N TRP A 305 7.59 3.82 1.21
CA TRP A 305 7.02 2.75 2.03
C TRP A 305 7.42 1.43 1.41
N ILE A 306 8.02 0.55 2.19
CA ILE A 306 8.27 -0.82 1.76
C ILE A 306 7.59 -1.82 2.68
N GLU A 307 7.13 -2.92 2.09
CA GLU A 307 6.80 -4.15 2.78
C GLU A 307 7.88 -5.18 2.47
N TYR A 308 8.59 -5.58 3.53
CA TYR A 308 9.64 -6.59 3.44
C TYR A 308 9.27 -7.80 4.32
N PRO A 309 8.60 -8.80 3.74
CA PRO A 309 8.01 -9.89 4.50
C PRO A 309 8.99 -10.98 4.99
N ASN A 310 10.30 -10.83 4.78
CA ASN A 310 11.33 -11.78 5.24
C ASN A 310 11.41 -11.92 6.76
N GLY A 311 10.37 -12.28 7.39
CA GLY A 311 10.20 -12.45 8.83
C GLY A 311 8.73 -12.46 9.20
N MET A 312 7.88 -11.92 8.32
CA MET A 312 6.45 -11.82 8.57
C MET A 312 5.64 -13.00 8.10
N LEU A 313 6.10 -13.66 7.08
CA LEU A 313 5.47 -14.89 6.63
C LEU A 313 6.04 -16.11 7.34
N SER A 314 6.64 -15.92 8.54
CA SER A 314 6.86 -17.06 9.41
C SER A 314 5.50 -17.68 9.71
N PRO A 315 5.40 -19.01 9.78
CA PRO A 315 4.15 -19.70 10.14
C PRO A 315 3.50 -19.11 11.39
N GLU A 316 4.32 -18.66 12.35
CA GLU A 316 3.83 -18.07 13.60
C GLU A 316 3.12 -16.72 13.37
N ILE A 317 3.59 -15.89 12.46
CA ILE A 317 2.95 -14.59 12.18
C ILE A 317 1.69 -14.78 11.32
N LEU A 318 1.73 -15.69 10.34
CA LEU A 318 0.53 -16.08 9.60
C LEU A 318 -0.52 -16.71 10.51
N ASP A 319 -0.11 -17.56 11.46
CA ASP A 319 -1.00 -18.15 12.47
C ASP A 319 -1.52 -17.09 13.44
N MET A 320 -0.69 -16.13 13.85
CA MET A 320 -1.11 -15.03 14.70
C MET A 320 -2.12 -14.12 13.98
N MET A 321 -1.89 -13.78 12.71
CA MET A 321 -2.85 -13.05 11.88
C MET A 321 -4.12 -13.89 11.68
N GLY A 322 -4.00 -15.17 11.35
CA GLY A 322 -5.12 -16.08 11.17
C GLY A 322 -5.92 -16.30 12.45
N GLN A 323 -5.27 -16.43 13.61
CA GLN A 323 -5.96 -16.58 14.90
C GLN A 323 -6.66 -15.30 15.36
N LYS A 324 -6.06 -14.14 15.14
CA LYS A 324 -6.72 -12.85 15.41
C LYS A 324 -7.93 -12.63 14.50
N PHE A 325 -7.85 -13.04 13.27
CA PHE A 325 -8.97 -13.02 12.34
C PHE A 325 -10.05 -14.06 12.72
N HIS A 326 -9.69 -15.25 13.16
CA HIS A 326 -10.66 -16.26 13.62
C HIS A 326 -11.38 -15.87 14.91
N VAL A 327 -10.78 -15.15 15.81
CA VAL A 327 -11.42 -14.70 17.07
C VAL A 327 -12.48 -13.62 16.82
N VAL A 328 -12.35 -12.82 15.79
CA VAL A 328 -13.39 -11.85 15.37
C VAL A 328 -14.61 -12.59 14.77
N TRP A 329 -14.43 -13.77 14.19
CA TRP A 329 -15.46 -14.57 13.54
C TRP A 329 -16.33 -15.41 14.48
N ALA A 330 -15.92 -15.60 15.71
CA ALA A 330 -16.60 -16.45 16.68
C ALA A 330 -17.54 -15.69 17.65
N ARG A 331 -17.83 -14.42 17.37
CA ARG A 331 -18.78 -13.59 18.13
C ARG A 331 -19.84 -13.04 17.15
#